data_5339134ef73f1609160e819864e76214
#
_entry.id   5339134ef73f1609160e819864e76214
#
_cell.length_a   1.000
_cell.length_b   1.000
_cell.length_c   1.000
_cell.angle_alpha   90.00
_cell.angle_beta   90.00
_cell.angle_gamma   90.00
#
_symmetry.space_group_name_H-M   'P 1'
#
loop_
_entity.id
_entity.type
_entity.pdbx_description
1 polymer ?
#
loop_
_entity_poly.entity_id
_entity_poly.type
_entity_poly.pdbx_seq_one_letter_code
_entity_poly.pdbx_strand_id
1 'polypeptide(L)'
;VITAVKNAEIEANVEEAVNEPLISKTLKGSKVKKAAEGIYGSTEWTLKNGLKVVVLPTEYKKDQVIMNLKFDGGKTLVSDEEIVSLEDNIWSVYLNNTGISKFPSTVLSKMLAGKNVSMNPYIGGTQHGISGQSTPKDLETAFQLMYLLFAEPRFDAEEYATGIQQIKAVLPNIENNPDFLFQNYVSKTLYGGNKRVVELNEETLANASLETIETIYRRLFDNVGGATLYIV
;
A
#
# COMPACT_ATOMS: atom_id res chain seq x y z
N VAL A 1 -32.15 27.20 9.61
CA VAL A 1 -31.40 26.04 9.07
C VAL A 1 -31.75 24.79 9.88
N ILE A 2 -31.56 24.75 11.22
CA ILE A 2 -31.79 23.56 12.07
C ILE A 2 -33.25 23.06 12.01
N THR A 3 -34.22 23.98 12.00
CA THR A 3 -35.68 23.64 11.94
C THR A 3 -36.07 23.09 10.56
N ALA A 4 -35.43 23.57 9.50
CA ALA A 4 -35.67 23.06 8.14
C ALA A 4 -35.10 21.62 7.98
N VAL A 5 -33.95 21.33 8.56
CA VAL A 5 -33.35 19.98 8.52
C VAL A 5 -34.13 18.98 9.38
N LYS A 6 -34.68 19.41 10.56
CA LYS A 6 -35.52 18.55 11.40
C LYS A 6 -36.86 18.14 10.74
N ASN A 7 -37.37 18.95 9.84
CA ASN A 7 -38.64 18.71 9.17
C ASN A 7 -38.48 18.22 7.72
N ALA A 8 -37.26 18.04 7.24
CA ALA A 8 -37.00 17.45 5.93
C ALA A 8 -37.26 15.94 6.01
N GLU A 9 -38.09 15.41 5.12
CA GLU A 9 -38.10 13.97 4.85
C GLU A 9 -36.76 13.61 4.21
N ILE A 10 -35.89 13.00 5.01
CA ILE A 10 -34.60 12.47 4.54
C ILE A 10 -34.92 11.08 3.98
N GLU A 11 -34.90 10.94 2.66
CA GLU A 11 -34.95 9.62 2.05
C GLU A 11 -33.76 8.78 2.57
N ALA A 12 -34.07 7.54 2.98
CA ALA A 12 -33.04 6.62 3.43
C ALA A 12 -32.05 6.42 2.27
N ASN A 13 -30.77 6.70 2.52
CA ASN A 13 -29.73 6.42 1.54
C ASN A 13 -29.65 4.89 1.37
N VAL A 14 -30.24 4.39 0.28
CA VAL A 14 -30.13 2.98 -0.11
C VAL A 14 -28.73 2.79 -0.70
N GLU A 15 -27.79 2.37 0.14
CA GLU A 15 -26.48 1.98 -0.36
C GLU A 15 -26.62 0.75 -1.27
N GLU A 16 -26.42 0.94 -2.56
CA GLU A 16 -26.33 -0.17 -3.50
C GLU A 16 -25.09 -1.00 -3.14
N ALA A 17 -25.31 -2.28 -2.81
CA ALA A 17 -24.23 -3.23 -2.61
C ALA A 17 -23.43 -3.37 -3.91
N VAL A 18 -22.12 -3.16 -3.85
CA VAL A 18 -21.24 -3.37 -5.00
C VAL A 18 -21.04 -4.88 -5.18
N ASN A 19 -21.79 -5.50 -6.07
CA ASN A 19 -21.77 -6.94 -6.35
C ASN A 19 -20.76 -7.33 -7.45
N GLU A 20 -19.87 -6.44 -7.84
CA GLU A 20 -18.87 -6.72 -8.85
C GLU A 20 -17.67 -7.48 -8.24
N PRO A 21 -17.15 -8.55 -8.91
CA PRO A 21 -15.96 -9.24 -8.42
C PRO A 21 -14.70 -8.37 -8.59
N LEU A 22 -13.76 -8.48 -7.65
CA LEU A 22 -12.46 -7.79 -7.73
C LEU A 22 -11.73 -8.15 -9.03
N ILE A 23 -11.76 -9.42 -9.42
CA ILE A 23 -11.18 -9.93 -10.67
C ILE A 23 -12.25 -10.69 -11.45
N SER A 24 -12.59 -10.18 -12.63
CA SER A 24 -13.62 -10.80 -13.51
C SER A 24 -13.05 -11.81 -14.51
N LYS A 25 -11.72 -11.79 -14.73
CA LYS A 25 -11.03 -12.67 -15.68
C LYS A 25 -10.37 -13.85 -14.99
N THR A 26 -10.34 -15.00 -15.64
CA THR A 26 -9.55 -16.15 -15.17
C THR A 26 -8.07 -15.87 -15.36
N LEU A 27 -7.30 -15.89 -14.26
CA LEU A 27 -5.87 -15.70 -14.29
C LEU A 27 -5.15 -17.01 -14.60
N LYS A 28 -4.08 -16.93 -15.42
CA LYS A 28 -3.16 -18.06 -15.65
C LYS A 28 -2.09 -18.06 -14.57
N GLY A 29 -2.11 -19.10 -13.71
CA GLY A 29 -1.05 -19.31 -12.71
C GLY A 29 0.28 -19.73 -13.33
N SER A 30 1.39 -19.37 -12.69
CA SER A 30 2.72 -19.88 -13.03
C SER A 30 2.91 -21.29 -12.44
N LYS A 31 3.48 -22.20 -13.23
CA LYS A 31 3.73 -23.58 -12.77
C LYS A 31 4.90 -23.63 -11.80
N VAL A 32 4.83 -24.55 -10.83
CA VAL A 32 5.96 -24.86 -9.94
C VAL A 32 7.08 -25.50 -10.76
N LYS A 33 8.28 -24.93 -10.68
CA LYS A 33 9.52 -25.45 -11.30
C LYS A 33 10.29 -26.32 -10.33
N LYS A 34 10.32 -25.96 -9.04
CA LYS A 34 11.03 -26.65 -7.97
C LYS A 34 10.22 -26.55 -6.68
N ALA A 35 10.15 -27.64 -5.94
CA ALA A 35 9.65 -27.70 -4.57
C ALA A 35 10.77 -28.24 -3.66
N ALA A 36 10.89 -27.71 -2.47
CA ALA A 36 11.86 -28.11 -1.45
C ALA A 36 11.27 -27.90 -0.06
N GLU A 37 11.79 -28.61 0.90
CA GLU A 37 11.61 -28.33 2.32
C GLU A 37 12.59 -27.19 2.70
N GLY A 38 12.07 -26.18 3.38
CA GLY A 38 12.85 -25.06 3.88
C GLY A 38 13.15 -25.17 5.37
N ILE A 39 13.66 -24.09 5.94
CA ILE A 39 13.96 -24.02 7.38
C ILE A 39 12.66 -24.05 8.20
N TYR A 40 12.74 -24.52 9.44
CA TYR A 40 11.61 -24.61 10.39
C TYR A 40 10.40 -25.40 9.89
N GLY A 41 10.58 -26.34 8.94
CA GLY A 41 9.49 -27.12 8.36
C GLY A 41 8.64 -26.33 7.34
N SER A 42 9.15 -25.23 6.81
CA SER A 42 8.48 -24.51 5.74
C SER A 42 8.53 -25.28 4.43
N THR A 43 7.55 -25.03 3.56
CA THR A 43 7.56 -25.52 2.17
C THR A 43 7.97 -24.38 1.25
N GLU A 44 8.97 -24.61 0.40
CA GLU A 44 9.48 -23.65 -0.57
C GLU A 44 9.16 -24.06 -2.00
N TRP A 45 8.55 -23.18 -2.77
CA TRP A 45 8.33 -23.35 -4.20
C TRP A 45 9.06 -22.28 -4.98
N THR A 46 9.71 -22.66 -6.08
CA THR A 46 10.17 -21.73 -7.12
C THR A 46 9.26 -21.89 -8.33
N LEU A 47 8.60 -20.81 -8.72
CA LEU A 47 7.72 -20.79 -9.87
C LEU A 47 8.48 -20.53 -11.17
N LYS A 48 7.87 -20.84 -12.33
CA LYS A 48 8.52 -20.62 -13.64
C LYS A 48 8.76 -19.15 -13.96
N ASN A 49 7.95 -18.24 -13.40
CA ASN A 49 8.13 -16.79 -13.53
C ASN A 49 9.21 -16.20 -12.60
N GLY A 50 9.92 -17.03 -11.84
CA GLY A 50 11.00 -16.62 -10.95
C GLY A 50 10.57 -16.27 -9.53
N LEU A 51 9.27 -16.23 -9.24
CA LEU A 51 8.77 -16.00 -7.88
C LEU A 51 9.12 -17.19 -6.98
N LYS A 52 9.71 -16.91 -5.81
CA LYS A 52 9.86 -17.88 -4.71
C LYS A 52 8.66 -17.74 -3.77
N VAL A 53 8.06 -18.82 -3.36
CA VAL A 53 6.97 -18.87 -2.37
C VAL A 53 7.43 -19.72 -1.19
N VAL A 54 7.32 -19.16 0.00
CA VAL A 54 7.67 -19.83 1.27
C VAL A 54 6.43 -19.87 2.14
N VAL A 55 5.97 -21.07 2.47
CA VAL A 55 4.80 -21.27 3.34
C VAL A 55 5.25 -21.92 4.63
N LEU A 56 4.94 -21.30 5.75
CA LEU A 56 5.23 -21.82 7.09
C LEU A 56 3.92 -21.89 7.89
N PRO A 57 3.28 -23.07 7.99
CA PRO A 57 2.12 -23.23 8.87
C PRO A 57 2.55 -23.12 10.33
N THR A 58 1.79 -22.33 11.11
CA THR A 58 2.03 -22.14 12.55
C THR A 58 0.73 -22.29 13.34
N GLU A 59 0.84 -22.58 14.62
CA GLU A 59 -0.32 -22.69 15.54
C GLU A 59 -0.46 -21.48 16.48
N TYR A 60 0.32 -20.41 16.25
CA TYR A 60 0.29 -19.23 17.14
C TYR A 60 -1.04 -18.49 17.13
N LYS A 61 -1.69 -18.42 15.97
CA LYS A 61 -2.99 -17.75 15.82
C LYS A 61 -3.81 -18.41 14.71
N LYS A 62 -4.88 -19.13 15.09
CA LYS A 62 -5.65 -20.00 14.17
C LYS A 62 -6.34 -19.27 13.01
N ASP A 63 -6.78 -18.01 13.24
CA ASP A 63 -7.59 -17.27 12.28
C ASP A 63 -6.81 -16.14 11.59
N GLN A 64 -5.49 -16.28 11.49
CA GLN A 64 -4.63 -15.28 10.86
C GLN A 64 -3.69 -15.92 9.85
N VAL A 65 -3.62 -15.32 8.67
CA VAL A 65 -2.60 -15.58 7.66
C VAL A 65 -1.87 -14.27 7.38
N ILE A 66 -0.57 -14.24 7.60
CA ILE A 66 0.30 -13.09 7.30
C ILE A 66 0.97 -13.33 5.96
N MET A 67 0.94 -12.33 5.10
CA MET A 67 1.50 -12.41 3.76
C MET A 67 2.46 -11.25 3.50
N ASN A 68 3.61 -11.55 2.89
CA ASN A 68 4.58 -10.55 2.48
C ASN A 68 5.24 -10.95 1.16
N LEU A 69 4.86 -10.27 0.08
CA LEU A 69 5.59 -10.31 -1.19
C LEU A 69 6.72 -9.30 -1.12
N LYS A 70 7.95 -9.78 -1.07
CA LYS A 70 9.15 -8.98 -0.79
C LYS A 70 10.10 -8.96 -1.98
N PHE A 71 10.59 -7.77 -2.30
CA PHE A 71 11.67 -7.48 -3.25
C PHE A 71 12.82 -6.79 -2.52
N ASP A 72 14.04 -6.96 -3.00
CA ASP A 72 15.20 -6.21 -2.53
C ASP A 72 15.34 -4.86 -3.26
N GLY A 73 15.97 -3.88 -2.60
CA GLY A 73 16.28 -2.56 -3.14
C GLY A 73 15.55 -1.42 -2.45
N GLY A 74 14.23 -1.39 -2.49
CA GLY A 74 13.45 -0.31 -1.83
C GLY A 74 13.85 1.09 -2.27
N LYS A 75 13.94 2.02 -1.32
CA LYS A 75 14.34 3.43 -1.57
C LYS A 75 15.75 3.55 -2.14
N THR A 76 16.64 2.51 -2.04
CA THR A 76 17.97 2.57 -2.68
C THR A 76 17.92 2.58 -4.22
N LEU A 77 16.80 2.15 -4.81
CA LEU A 77 16.56 2.16 -6.26
C LEU A 77 15.89 3.46 -6.76
N VAL A 78 15.70 4.43 -5.86
CA VAL A 78 15.04 5.70 -6.13
C VAL A 78 16.08 6.82 -6.11
N SER A 79 16.02 7.77 -7.04
CA SER A 79 16.98 8.89 -7.09
C SER A 79 16.72 9.89 -5.95
N ASP A 80 17.68 10.81 -5.75
CA ASP A 80 17.57 11.85 -4.71
C ASP A 80 16.46 12.87 -5.04
N GLU A 81 16.14 13.06 -6.32
CA GLU A 81 15.05 13.93 -6.76
C GLU A 81 13.68 13.27 -6.58
N GLU A 82 13.60 11.96 -6.87
CA GLU A 82 12.35 11.20 -6.76
C GLU A 82 11.94 10.92 -5.31
N ILE A 83 12.91 10.81 -4.40
CA ILE A 83 12.69 10.38 -3.00
C ILE A 83 11.70 11.28 -2.26
N VAL A 84 11.59 12.55 -2.65
CA VAL A 84 10.68 13.55 -2.09
C VAL A 84 9.22 13.08 -2.19
N SER A 85 8.84 12.45 -3.29
CA SER A 85 7.48 11.90 -3.50
C SER A 85 7.19 10.65 -2.65
N LEU A 86 8.20 10.07 -2.01
CA LEU A 86 8.08 8.95 -1.06
C LEU A 86 8.23 9.40 0.41
N GLU A 87 8.05 10.68 0.69
CA GLU A 87 7.89 11.13 2.08
C GLU A 87 6.67 10.44 2.68
N ASP A 88 6.75 10.02 3.95
CA ASP A 88 5.82 9.04 4.53
C ASP A 88 4.36 9.51 4.56
N ASN A 89 4.10 10.81 4.76
CA ASN A 89 2.74 11.36 4.71
C ASN A 89 2.22 11.43 3.27
N ILE A 90 3.06 11.81 2.32
CA ILE A 90 2.73 11.90 0.89
C ILE A 90 2.43 10.50 0.34
N TRP A 91 3.28 9.53 0.68
CA TRP A 91 3.05 8.12 0.35
C TRP A 91 1.74 7.59 0.95
N SER A 92 1.44 7.97 2.21
CA SER A 92 0.19 7.61 2.89
C SER A 92 -1.04 8.21 2.19
N VAL A 93 -0.95 9.43 1.65
CA VAL A 93 -2.04 10.01 0.82
C VAL A 93 -2.32 9.15 -0.40
N TYR A 94 -1.28 8.74 -1.13
CA TYR A 94 -1.44 7.83 -2.26
C TYR A 94 -2.14 6.55 -1.83
N LEU A 95 -1.65 5.87 -0.79
CA LEU A 95 -2.20 4.59 -0.33
C LEU A 95 -3.67 4.66 0.11
N ASN A 96 -4.03 5.73 0.82
CA ASN A 96 -5.35 5.81 1.46
C ASN A 96 -6.45 6.32 0.52
N ASN A 97 -6.09 7.07 -0.51
CA ASN A 97 -7.09 7.75 -1.33
C ASN A 97 -7.31 7.09 -2.69
N THR A 98 -6.30 6.48 -3.31
CA THR A 98 -6.42 6.13 -4.74
C THR A 98 -7.13 4.80 -5.05
N GLY A 99 -7.39 3.95 -4.05
CA GLY A 99 -8.04 2.66 -4.29
C GLY A 99 -7.17 1.65 -5.05
N ILE A 100 -7.78 0.73 -5.83
CA ILE A 100 -7.09 -0.34 -6.58
C ILE A 100 -7.78 -0.56 -7.93
N SER A 101 -7.00 -0.73 -9.00
CA SER A 101 -7.51 -1.02 -10.35
C SER A 101 -8.57 0.01 -10.77
N LYS A 102 -9.76 -0.40 -11.12
CA LYS A 102 -10.89 0.48 -11.45
C LYS A 102 -11.71 0.93 -10.23
N PHE A 103 -11.38 0.44 -9.04
CA PHE A 103 -12.17 0.69 -7.83
C PHE A 103 -11.58 1.84 -7.01
N PRO A 104 -12.29 2.98 -6.90
CA PRO A 104 -11.96 4.03 -5.94
C PRO A 104 -11.93 3.49 -4.51
N SER A 105 -11.21 4.16 -3.60
CA SER A 105 -11.06 3.75 -2.21
C SER A 105 -12.40 3.54 -1.48
N THR A 106 -13.38 4.41 -1.76
CA THR A 106 -14.73 4.34 -1.20
C THR A 106 -15.51 3.11 -1.67
N VAL A 107 -15.39 2.75 -2.95
CA VAL A 107 -16.01 1.55 -3.53
C VAL A 107 -15.33 0.30 -2.99
N LEU A 108 -14.00 0.28 -2.97
CA LEU A 108 -13.22 -0.83 -2.44
C LEU A 108 -13.57 -1.13 -0.97
N SER A 109 -13.71 -0.10 -0.14
CA SER A 109 -14.11 -0.25 1.27
C SER A 109 -15.48 -0.93 1.41
N LYS A 110 -16.45 -0.60 0.55
CA LYS A 110 -17.76 -1.27 0.52
C LYS A 110 -17.66 -2.73 0.07
N MET A 111 -16.84 -3.03 -0.93
CA MET A 111 -16.61 -4.40 -1.42
C MET A 111 -15.93 -5.29 -0.38
N LEU A 112 -15.12 -4.71 0.49
CA LEU A 112 -14.40 -5.41 1.56
C LEU A 112 -15.15 -5.41 2.89
N ALA A 113 -16.33 -4.78 2.97
CA ALA A 113 -17.13 -4.78 4.18
C ALA A 113 -17.46 -6.22 4.63
N GLY A 114 -17.23 -6.52 5.92
CA GLY A 114 -17.43 -7.85 6.50
C GLY A 114 -16.32 -8.86 6.20
N LYS A 115 -15.26 -8.48 5.47
CA LYS A 115 -14.05 -9.28 5.28
C LYS A 115 -12.96 -8.81 6.25
N ASN A 116 -12.17 -9.77 6.75
CA ASN A 116 -10.99 -9.46 7.56
C ASN A 116 -9.73 -9.67 6.71
N VAL A 117 -9.43 -8.68 5.91
CA VAL A 117 -8.32 -8.68 4.96
C VAL A 117 -7.74 -7.27 4.83
N SER A 118 -6.43 -7.18 4.81
CA SER A 118 -5.72 -5.95 4.46
C SER A 118 -4.45 -6.29 3.68
N MET A 119 -4.21 -5.59 2.58
CA MET A 119 -3.00 -5.71 1.75
C MET A 119 -2.56 -4.32 1.34
N ASN A 120 -1.30 -3.97 1.59
CA ASN A 120 -0.75 -2.65 1.28
C ASN A 120 0.63 -2.77 0.63
N PRO A 121 0.94 -1.99 -0.39
CA PRO A 121 2.29 -1.87 -0.90
C PRO A 121 3.13 -1.03 0.07
N TYR A 122 4.43 -1.33 0.12
CA TYR A 122 5.41 -0.56 0.90
C TYR A 122 6.71 -0.38 0.12
N ILE A 123 7.39 0.74 0.38
CA ILE A 123 8.73 1.04 -0.15
C ILE A 123 9.59 1.47 1.04
N GLY A 124 10.29 0.50 1.61
CA GLY A 124 11.22 0.73 2.73
C GLY A 124 12.64 1.10 2.25
N GLY A 125 13.58 1.23 3.16
CA GLY A 125 14.97 1.62 2.87
C GLY A 125 15.65 0.72 1.82
N THR A 126 15.71 -0.58 2.10
CA THR A 126 16.41 -1.59 1.28
C THR A 126 15.50 -2.67 0.69
N GLN A 127 14.20 -2.57 0.91
CA GLN A 127 13.21 -3.54 0.49
C GLN A 127 11.91 -2.84 0.11
N HIS A 128 11.17 -3.43 -0.83
CA HIS A 128 9.82 -3.00 -1.17
C HIS A 128 8.94 -4.24 -1.38
N GLY A 129 7.65 -4.05 -1.43
CA GLY A 129 6.77 -5.19 -1.59
C GLY A 129 5.31 -4.89 -1.30
N ILE A 130 4.53 -5.95 -1.13
CA ILE A 130 3.13 -5.90 -0.73
C ILE A 130 2.96 -6.80 0.49
N SER A 131 2.51 -6.23 1.60
CA SER A 131 2.33 -6.97 2.85
C SER A 131 0.93 -6.79 3.40
N GLY A 132 0.50 -7.76 4.20
CA GLY A 132 -0.79 -7.69 4.84
C GLY A 132 -1.17 -8.98 5.54
N GLN A 133 -2.45 -9.07 5.84
CA GLN A 133 -2.99 -10.22 6.55
C GLN A 133 -4.43 -10.51 6.10
N SER A 134 -4.84 -11.74 6.34
CA SER A 134 -6.23 -12.16 6.15
C SER A 134 -6.60 -13.26 7.15
N THR A 135 -7.89 -13.62 7.19
CA THR A 135 -8.32 -14.92 7.73
C THR A 135 -8.18 -16.00 6.67
N PRO A 136 -8.15 -17.29 7.04
CA PRO A 136 -8.24 -18.38 6.07
C PRO A 136 -9.47 -18.28 5.15
N LYS A 137 -10.60 -17.79 5.67
CA LYS A 137 -11.83 -17.56 4.91
C LYS A 137 -11.68 -16.51 3.82
N ASP A 138 -10.91 -15.45 4.08
CA ASP A 138 -10.74 -14.31 3.19
C ASP A 138 -9.45 -14.37 2.37
N LEU A 139 -8.74 -15.50 2.39
CA LEU A 139 -7.43 -15.67 1.76
C LEU A 139 -7.48 -15.45 0.24
N GLU A 140 -8.54 -15.90 -0.42
CA GLU A 140 -8.72 -15.64 -1.86
C GLU A 140 -8.79 -14.13 -2.14
N THR A 141 -9.54 -13.38 -1.31
CA THR A 141 -9.62 -11.92 -1.43
C THR A 141 -8.24 -11.27 -1.21
N ALA A 142 -7.43 -11.77 -0.26
CA ALA A 142 -6.06 -11.29 -0.06
C ALA A 142 -5.17 -11.48 -1.29
N PHE A 143 -5.23 -12.64 -1.93
CA PHE A 143 -4.50 -12.88 -3.18
C PHE A 143 -5.00 -12.02 -4.34
N GLN A 144 -6.31 -11.80 -4.45
CA GLN A 144 -6.88 -10.90 -5.46
C GLN A 144 -6.39 -9.47 -5.26
N LEU A 145 -6.40 -8.96 -4.02
CA LEU A 145 -5.86 -7.63 -3.69
C LEU A 145 -4.36 -7.53 -3.98
N MET A 146 -3.56 -8.52 -3.57
CA MET A 146 -2.13 -8.55 -3.86
C MET A 146 -1.85 -8.53 -5.37
N TYR A 147 -2.62 -9.31 -6.14
CA TYR A 147 -2.51 -9.31 -7.60
C TYR A 147 -2.84 -7.94 -8.21
N LEU A 148 -3.95 -7.31 -7.78
CA LEU A 148 -4.36 -6.02 -8.31
C LEU A 148 -3.40 -4.89 -7.93
N LEU A 149 -2.88 -4.89 -6.70
CA LEU A 149 -1.84 -3.94 -6.28
C LEU A 149 -0.58 -4.08 -7.12
N PHE A 150 -0.21 -5.30 -7.50
CA PHE A 150 0.96 -5.55 -8.32
C PHE A 150 0.73 -5.24 -9.81
N ALA A 151 -0.36 -5.75 -10.38
CA ALA A 151 -0.59 -5.77 -11.82
C ALA A 151 -1.43 -4.59 -12.33
N GLU A 152 -2.31 -4.05 -11.49
CA GLU A 152 -3.29 -3.02 -11.85
C GLU A 152 -3.35 -1.92 -10.77
N PRO A 153 -2.22 -1.29 -10.38
CA PRO A 153 -2.23 -0.18 -9.42
C PRO A 153 -3.03 0.98 -10.00
N ARG A 154 -3.72 1.72 -9.11
CA ARG A 154 -4.52 2.90 -9.49
C ARG A 154 -3.79 4.18 -9.09
N PHE A 155 -3.76 5.13 -9.98
CA PHE A 155 -3.22 6.48 -9.75
C PHE A 155 -4.30 7.49 -10.13
N ASP A 156 -4.96 8.07 -9.14
CA ASP A 156 -6.05 9.04 -9.33
C ASP A 156 -5.60 10.43 -8.92
N ALA A 157 -5.54 11.34 -9.88
CA ALA A 157 -5.00 12.68 -9.68
C ALA A 157 -5.92 13.55 -8.80
N GLU A 158 -7.24 13.39 -8.89
CA GLU A 158 -8.20 14.19 -8.11
C GLU A 158 -8.20 13.73 -6.65
N GLU A 159 -8.22 12.42 -6.43
CA GLU A 159 -8.16 11.83 -5.08
C GLU A 159 -6.82 12.14 -4.40
N TYR A 160 -5.70 12.06 -5.13
CA TYR A 160 -4.38 12.45 -4.64
C TYR A 160 -4.32 13.94 -4.29
N ALA A 161 -4.76 14.81 -5.21
CA ALA A 161 -4.76 16.26 -4.97
C ALA A 161 -5.61 16.64 -3.75
N THR A 162 -6.75 15.99 -3.56
CA THR A 162 -7.60 16.18 -2.37
C THR A 162 -6.85 15.83 -1.08
N GLY A 163 -6.16 14.69 -1.04
CA GLY A 163 -5.34 14.29 0.11
C GLY A 163 -4.16 15.23 0.38
N ILE A 164 -3.49 15.72 -0.66
CA ILE A 164 -2.42 16.74 -0.51
C ILE A 164 -2.96 18.04 0.05
N GLN A 165 -4.15 18.49 -0.36
CA GLN A 165 -4.79 19.67 0.22
C GLN A 165 -5.12 19.49 1.71
N GLN A 166 -5.50 18.28 2.13
CA GLN A 166 -5.72 17.98 3.55
C GLN A 166 -4.43 18.09 4.36
N ILE A 167 -3.29 17.57 3.83
CA ILE A 167 -1.99 17.75 4.49
C ILE A 167 -1.64 19.25 4.58
N LYS A 168 -1.78 20.01 3.48
CA LYS A 168 -1.50 21.46 3.47
C LYS A 168 -2.31 22.20 4.52
N ALA A 169 -3.56 21.83 4.74
CA ALA A 169 -4.43 22.48 5.73
C ALA A 169 -3.96 22.22 7.18
N VAL A 170 -3.33 21.09 7.47
CA VAL A 170 -2.86 20.75 8.83
C VAL A 170 -1.37 21.03 9.03
N LEU A 171 -0.62 21.27 7.96
CA LEU A 171 0.83 21.46 7.99
C LEU A 171 1.29 22.55 8.97
N PRO A 172 0.66 23.74 9.06
CA PRO A 172 1.05 24.75 10.04
C PRO A 172 0.96 24.26 11.50
N ASN A 173 0.01 23.37 11.80
CA ASN A 173 -0.11 22.81 13.14
C ASN A 173 1.01 21.77 13.40
N ILE A 174 1.41 21.00 12.38
CA ILE A 174 2.50 20.04 12.46
C ILE A 174 3.82 20.78 12.65
N GLU A 175 4.09 21.82 11.85
CA GLU A 175 5.32 22.64 11.91
C GLU A 175 5.47 23.41 13.22
N ASN A 176 4.38 23.70 13.93
CA ASN A 176 4.40 24.33 15.26
C ASN A 176 4.44 23.33 16.42
N ASN A 177 4.43 22.01 16.14
CA ASN A 177 4.48 21.00 17.19
C ASN A 177 5.93 20.84 17.71
N PRO A 178 6.19 21.03 19.02
CA PRO A 178 7.54 20.92 19.58
C PRO A 178 8.20 19.56 19.38
N ASP A 179 7.43 18.47 19.45
CA ASP A 179 7.94 17.10 19.25
C ASP A 179 8.37 16.88 17.79
N PHE A 180 7.58 17.39 16.84
CA PHE A 180 7.93 17.33 15.42
C PHE A 180 9.21 18.13 15.13
N LEU A 181 9.31 19.35 15.64
CA LEU A 181 10.50 20.18 15.51
C LEU A 181 11.74 19.52 16.11
N PHE A 182 11.59 18.91 17.28
CA PHE A 182 12.70 18.21 17.95
C PHE A 182 13.14 16.98 17.13
N GLN A 183 12.22 16.15 16.65
CA GLN A 183 12.54 14.97 15.82
C GLN A 183 13.25 15.37 14.52
N ASN A 184 12.78 16.42 13.86
CA ASN A 184 13.45 16.95 12.66
C ASN A 184 14.84 17.47 12.94
N TYR A 185 15.03 18.21 14.04
CA TYR A 185 16.35 18.67 14.46
C TYR A 185 17.31 17.50 14.73
N VAL A 186 16.84 16.46 15.45
CA VAL A 186 17.62 15.24 15.71
C VAL A 186 17.99 14.55 14.40
N SER A 187 17.02 14.35 13.51
CA SER A 187 17.24 13.71 12.19
C SER A 187 18.26 14.48 11.36
N LYS A 188 18.13 15.79 11.24
CA LYS A 188 19.11 16.64 10.53
C LYS A 188 20.51 16.55 11.13
N THR A 189 20.61 16.52 12.46
CA THR A 189 21.89 16.43 13.15
C THR A 189 22.55 15.06 12.95
N LEU A 190 21.79 13.97 13.10
CA LEU A 190 22.33 12.62 12.98
C LEU A 190 22.72 12.27 11.54
N TYR A 191 21.97 12.72 10.56
CA TYR A 191 22.20 12.38 9.15
C TYR A 191 22.95 13.45 8.36
N GLY A 192 23.48 14.48 9.03
CA GLY A 192 24.34 15.50 8.41
C GLY A 192 23.69 16.28 7.25
N GLY A 193 22.36 16.47 7.29
CA GLY A 193 21.62 17.13 6.20
C GLY A 193 21.53 16.29 4.93
N ASN A 194 21.59 14.97 5.03
CA ASN A 194 21.44 14.07 3.89
C ASN A 194 20.11 14.31 3.19
N LYS A 195 20.12 14.64 1.89
CA LYS A 195 18.94 14.90 1.05
C LYS A 195 17.92 13.78 1.01
N ARG A 196 18.33 12.56 1.33
CA ARG A 196 17.43 11.39 1.38
C ARG A 196 16.62 11.27 2.67
N VAL A 197 16.92 12.11 3.65
CA VAL A 197 16.10 12.30 4.87
C VAL A 197 15.14 13.44 4.59
N VAL A 198 14.00 13.10 4.01
CA VAL A 198 13.00 14.08 3.58
C VAL A 198 12.15 14.51 4.77
N GLU A 199 11.98 15.79 4.94
CA GLU A 199 11.13 16.41 5.96
C GLU A 199 9.82 16.88 5.31
N LEU A 200 8.69 16.67 5.97
CA LEU A 200 7.41 17.20 5.54
C LEU A 200 7.40 18.74 5.76
N ASN A 201 7.29 19.48 4.68
CA ASN A 201 7.17 20.95 4.66
C ASN A 201 6.53 21.42 3.34
N GLU A 202 6.31 22.73 3.17
CA GLU A 202 5.72 23.28 1.96
C GLU A 202 6.53 22.97 0.70
N GLU A 203 7.87 23.02 0.77
CA GLU A 203 8.76 22.74 -0.35
C GLU A 203 8.65 21.27 -0.77
N THR A 204 8.63 20.33 0.18
CA THR A 204 8.43 18.90 -0.06
C THR A 204 7.08 18.64 -0.72
N LEU A 205 6.00 19.26 -0.23
CA LEU A 205 4.67 19.14 -0.83
C LEU A 205 4.57 19.75 -2.23
N ALA A 206 5.36 20.78 -2.52
CA ALA A 206 5.39 21.42 -3.84
C ALA A 206 6.16 20.58 -4.87
N ASN A 207 7.21 19.86 -4.44
CA ASN A 207 8.08 19.07 -5.29
C ASN A 207 7.62 17.61 -5.47
N ALA A 208 6.74 17.12 -4.60
CA ALA A 208 6.17 15.79 -4.71
C ALA A 208 5.08 15.71 -5.77
N SER A 209 5.02 14.62 -6.51
CA SER A 209 3.98 14.41 -7.51
C SER A 209 3.49 12.98 -7.60
N LEU A 210 2.22 12.80 -8.00
CA LEU A 210 1.63 11.48 -8.27
C LEU A 210 2.33 10.80 -9.46
N GLU A 211 2.74 11.56 -10.47
CA GLU A 211 3.46 11.05 -11.63
C GLU A 211 4.79 10.40 -11.25
N THR A 212 5.52 11.04 -10.32
CA THR A 212 6.76 10.47 -9.76
C THR A 212 6.47 9.20 -8.97
N ILE A 213 5.43 9.19 -8.14
CA ILE A 213 5.00 7.99 -7.40
C ILE A 213 4.66 6.86 -8.38
N GLU A 214 3.90 7.13 -9.43
CA GLU A 214 3.56 6.15 -10.47
C GLU A 214 4.80 5.59 -11.15
N THR A 215 5.72 6.46 -11.54
CA THR A 215 6.98 6.07 -12.20
C THR A 215 7.80 5.14 -11.31
N ILE A 216 7.97 5.49 -10.04
CA ILE A 216 8.68 4.67 -9.05
C ILE A 216 7.96 3.33 -8.87
N TYR A 217 6.64 3.37 -8.65
CA TYR A 217 5.84 2.17 -8.41
C TYR A 217 5.95 1.19 -9.57
N ARG A 218 5.71 1.64 -10.81
CA ARG A 218 5.80 0.79 -12.00
C ARG A 218 7.19 0.22 -12.22
N ARG A 219 8.25 0.97 -11.91
CA ARG A 219 9.64 0.49 -11.98
C ARG A 219 9.93 -0.57 -10.92
N LEU A 220 9.48 -0.39 -9.69
CA LEU A 220 9.75 -1.31 -8.58
C LEU A 220 8.89 -2.58 -8.63
N PHE A 221 7.69 -2.50 -9.17
CA PHE A 221 6.73 -3.61 -9.27
C PHE A 221 6.56 -4.10 -10.73
N ASP A 222 7.62 -4.05 -11.54
CA ASP A 222 7.60 -4.42 -12.96
C ASP A 222 7.38 -5.93 -13.17
N ASN A 223 8.12 -6.76 -12.42
CA ASN A 223 7.99 -8.21 -12.51
C ASN A 223 8.28 -8.90 -11.18
N VAL A 224 7.76 -10.12 -11.01
CA VAL A 224 7.94 -10.90 -9.78
C VAL A 224 9.23 -11.73 -9.76
N GLY A 225 10.05 -11.65 -10.81
CA GLY A 225 11.32 -12.38 -10.88
C GLY A 225 12.27 -11.93 -9.78
N GLY A 226 12.75 -12.86 -8.96
CA GLY A 226 13.63 -12.57 -7.83
C GLY A 226 12.91 -12.19 -6.53
N ALA A 227 11.58 -11.98 -6.56
CA ALA A 227 10.81 -11.75 -5.35
C ALA A 227 10.58 -13.03 -4.54
N THR A 228 10.29 -12.87 -3.25
CA THR A 228 9.85 -13.96 -2.37
C THR A 228 8.52 -13.59 -1.72
N LEU A 229 7.52 -14.45 -1.87
CA LEU A 229 6.26 -14.38 -1.15
C LEU A 229 6.33 -15.29 0.08
N TYR A 230 6.26 -14.68 1.25
CA TYR A 230 6.14 -15.38 2.53
C TYR A 230 4.67 -15.46 2.94
N ILE A 231 4.25 -16.63 3.42
CA ILE A 231 2.91 -16.92 3.94
C ILE A 231 3.08 -17.68 5.26
N VAL A 232 2.56 -17.09 6.33
CA VAL A 232 2.64 -17.65 7.69
C VAL A 232 1.27 -17.70 8.33
#